data_8ee53d5714421a05730f7501c22f4bcc
#
_entry.id   8ee53d5714421a05730f7501c22f4bcc
#
_cell.length_a   1.000
_cell.length_b   1.000
_cell.length_c   1.000
_cell.angle_alpha   90.00
_cell.angle_beta   90.00
_cell.angle_gamma   90.00
#
_symmetry.space_group_name_H-M   'P 1'
#
loop_
_entity.id
_entity.type
_entity.pdbx_description
1 polymer ?
#
loop_
_entity_poly.entity_id
_entity_poly.type
_entity_poly.pdbx_seq_one_letter_code
_entity_poly.pdbx_strand_id
1 'polypeptide(L)'
;MTAAFADRRFSVARLSVPEWLLRVDGLGKVYGPHDEHVIASTGPEAGSAKSPLNGSVVAAWNVSFAVAAGEALGIVGESGSGKTTVLRCLAGDVAATSGTASIRVDDKEVSLLDPDAAKRRRLRIDTVSVVYQDPAEGLKLNVTAGGNIAEPLTAAGWRNFGTIRARASELLSRTEVPLNRMDDLVREFSGGMKQRVQIAKALANSPSVVLFDEPTTGLDASVAAGVLDLIRSLLEEHRIAAVVVSHDFSVIEMLTQRCLVMQHGRVVESALTDQLLEDPHHPYTQRLVAAARA
;
A
#
# COMPACT_ATOMS: atom_id res chain seq x y z
N MET A 1 33.94 56.75 -16.34
CA MET A 1 33.20 56.17 -15.19
C MET A 1 32.26 55.11 -15.74
N THR A 2 32.75 53.88 -15.75
CA THR A 2 32.05 52.72 -16.31
C THR A 2 31.72 51.78 -15.13
N ALA A 3 30.43 51.71 -14.80
CA ALA A 3 29.96 50.87 -13.69
C ALA A 3 29.82 49.42 -14.17
N ALA A 4 30.53 48.53 -13.49
CA ALA A 4 30.49 47.09 -13.68
C ALA A 4 29.16 46.55 -13.19
N PHE A 5 28.36 45.91 -14.06
CA PHE A 5 27.25 45.06 -13.67
C PHE A 5 27.83 43.68 -13.30
N ALA A 6 27.82 43.40 -12.01
CA ALA A 6 28.21 42.10 -11.47
C ALA A 6 27.16 41.06 -11.84
N ASP A 7 27.59 40.03 -12.53
CA ASP A 7 26.89 38.85 -12.96
C ASP A 7 26.44 38.07 -11.70
N ARG A 8 25.17 38.24 -11.30
CA ARG A 8 24.55 37.37 -10.29
C ARG A 8 24.12 36.06 -10.95
N ARG A 9 25.02 35.08 -10.97
CA ARG A 9 24.67 33.71 -11.28
C ARG A 9 23.69 33.22 -10.21
N PHE A 10 22.41 33.17 -10.56
CA PHE A 10 21.44 32.42 -9.80
C PHE A 10 21.85 30.94 -9.87
N SER A 11 22.43 30.46 -8.80
CA SER A 11 22.57 29.01 -8.55
C SER A 11 21.15 28.45 -8.44
N VAL A 12 20.67 27.85 -9.51
CA VAL A 12 19.47 27.02 -9.47
C VAL A 12 19.84 25.86 -8.54
N ALA A 13 19.43 25.94 -7.28
CA ALA A 13 19.48 24.81 -6.40
C ALA A 13 18.82 23.64 -7.16
N ARG A 14 19.58 22.60 -7.46
CA ARG A 14 19.03 21.34 -7.96
C ARG A 14 17.99 20.93 -6.90
N LEU A 15 16.73 21.08 -7.22
CA LEU A 15 15.66 20.43 -6.49
C LEU A 15 16.02 18.96 -6.54
N SER A 16 16.52 18.42 -5.41
CA SER A 16 16.75 17.00 -5.27
C SER A 16 15.40 16.34 -5.55
N VAL A 17 15.33 15.55 -6.61
CA VAL A 17 14.20 14.67 -6.84
C VAL A 17 13.99 13.92 -5.52
N PRO A 18 12.79 13.96 -4.92
CA PRO A 18 12.55 13.28 -3.65
C PRO A 18 13.07 11.85 -3.78
N GLU A 19 13.96 11.47 -2.87
CA GLU A 19 14.62 10.19 -2.95
C GLU A 19 13.55 9.11 -2.68
N TRP A 20 13.13 8.40 -3.75
CA TRP A 20 12.10 7.36 -3.64
C TRP A 20 12.60 6.20 -2.76
N LEU A 21 11.69 5.65 -1.97
CA LEU A 21 11.91 4.43 -1.20
C LEU A 21 11.31 3.21 -1.90
N LEU A 22 10.11 3.37 -2.47
CA LEU A 22 9.44 2.37 -3.33
C LEU A 22 9.25 2.96 -4.72
N ARG A 23 9.61 2.22 -5.76
CA ARG A 23 9.41 2.60 -7.16
C ARG A 23 8.81 1.45 -7.95
N VAL A 24 7.81 1.76 -8.75
CA VAL A 24 7.09 0.83 -9.62
C VAL A 24 7.10 1.40 -11.02
N ASP A 25 7.55 0.63 -12.01
CA ASP A 25 7.63 1.04 -13.40
C ASP A 25 6.95 0.00 -14.30
N GLY A 26 5.88 0.41 -14.99
CA GLY A 26 5.19 -0.37 -16.00
C GLY A 26 4.58 -1.67 -15.49
N LEU A 27 4.19 -1.75 -14.20
CA LEU A 27 3.64 -2.96 -13.60
C LEU A 27 2.39 -3.41 -14.35
N GLY A 28 2.40 -4.68 -14.77
CA GLY A 28 1.28 -5.31 -15.42
C GLY A 28 0.95 -6.68 -14.83
N LYS A 29 -0.36 -6.99 -14.77
CA LYS A 29 -0.88 -8.32 -14.43
C LYS A 29 -2.03 -8.70 -15.34
N VAL A 30 -1.83 -9.80 -16.06
CA VAL A 30 -2.84 -10.40 -16.91
C VAL A 30 -3.13 -11.81 -16.41
N TYR A 31 -4.40 -12.14 -16.29
CA TYR A 31 -4.86 -13.50 -16.02
C TYR A 31 -5.38 -14.12 -17.33
N GLY A 32 -4.72 -15.17 -17.77
CA GLY A 32 -5.02 -15.88 -19.02
C GLY A 32 -3.98 -15.63 -20.12
N PRO A 33 -4.14 -16.28 -21.29
CA PRO A 33 -3.29 -16.06 -22.46
C PRO A 33 -3.43 -14.62 -22.99
N HIS A 34 -2.31 -13.98 -23.32
CA HIS A 34 -2.31 -12.57 -23.73
C HIS A 34 -1.23 -12.28 -24.77
N ASP A 35 -1.54 -11.32 -25.60
CA ASP A 35 -0.68 -10.64 -26.55
C ASP A 35 -1.07 -9.15 -26.58
N GLU A 36 -0.45 -8.37 -27.45
CA GLU A 36 -0.72 -6.95 -27.60
C GLU A 36 -2.16 -6.65 -27.99
N HIS A 37 -2.81 -7.51 -28.80
CA HIS A 37 -4.21 -7.33 -29.22
C HIS A 37 -5.17 -7.55 -28.05
N VAL A 38 -4.91 -8.57 -27.22
CA VAL A 38 -5.67 -8.82 -25.99
C VAL A 38 -5.58 -7.62 -25.05
N ILE A 39 -4.37 -7.09 -24.86
CA ILE A 39 -4.15 -5.92 -24.00
C ILE A 39 -4.84 -4.67 -24.55
N ALA A 40 -4.71 -4.42 -25.87
CA ALA A 40 -5.34 -3.28 -26.54
C ALA A 40 -6.88 -3.35 -26.55
N SER A 41 -7.46 -4.58 -26.50
CA SER A 41 -8.92 -4.78 -26.44
C SER A 41 -9.54 -4.51 -25.07
N THR A 42 -8.76 -4.03 -24.09
CA THR A 42 -9.18 -3.80 -22.71
C THR A 42 -8.81 -2.41 -22.24
N GLY A 43 -9.41 -1.98 -21.15
CA GLY A 43 -9.11 -0.70 -20.52
C GLY A 43 -10.31 0.26 -20.51
N PRO A 44 -10.10 1.52 -20.12
CA PRO A 44 -11.17 2.51 -19.98
C PRO A 44 -11.94 2.77 -21.27
N GLU A 45 -11.26 2.86 -22.42
CA GLU A 45 -11.89 3.07 -23.73
C GLU A 45 -12.76 1.89 -24.17
N ALA A 46 -12.33 0.66 -23.84
CA ALA A 46 -13.09 -0.56 -24.09
C ALA A 46 -14.20 -0.80 -23.05
N GLY A 47 -14.24 -0.01 -21.96
CA GLY A 47 -15.20 -0.16 -20.88
C GLY A 47 -15.07 -1.46 -20.08
N SER A 48 -13.96 -2.19 -20.22
CA SER A 48 -13.77 -3.50 -19.59
C SER A 48 -12.30 -3.86 -19.38
N ALA A 49 -11.98 -4.49 -18.25
CA ALA A 49 -10.70 -5.15 -18.03
C ALA A 49 -10.65 -6.57 -18.64
N LYS A 50 -11.80 -7.12 -19.06
CA LYS A 50 -11.89 -8.45 -19.66
C LYS A 50 -11.88 -8.34 -21.18
N SER A 51 -10.94 -9.03 -21.82
CA SER A 51 -10.82 -9.06 -23.28
C SER A 51 -11.98 -9.82 -23.93
N PRO A 52 -12.65 -9.23 -24.94
CA PRO A 52 -13.67 -9.92 -25.72
C PRO A 52 -13.07 -11.01 -26.64
N LEU A 53 -11.76 -10.98 -26.90
CA LEU A 53 -11.10 -11.88 -27.84
C LEU A 53 -10.97 -13.31 -27.28
N ASN A 54 -10.61 -13.43 -26.01
CA ASN A 54 -10.32 -14.73 -25.40
C ASN A 54 -10.73 -14.86 -23.93
N GLY A 55 -11.38 -13.83 -23.38
CA GLY A 55 -11.83 -13.81 -21.99
C GLY A 55 -10.75 -13.55 -20.94
N SER A 56 -9.49 -13.30 -21.35
CA SER A 56 -8.41 -12.93 -20.41
C SER A 56 -8.71 -11.61 -19.72
N VAL A 57 -8.22 -11.48 -18.46
CA VAL A 57 -8.44 -10.29 -17.66
C VAL A 57 -7.12 -9.53 -17.49
N VAL A 58 -7.08 -8.31 -18.03
CA VAL A 58 -5.97 -7.36 -17.82
C VAL A 58 -6.25 -6.58 -16.55
N ALA A 59 -5.88 -7.18 -15.41
CA ALA A 59 -6.23 -6.66 -14.09
C ALA A 59 -5.42 -5.40 -13.71
N ALA A 60 -4.19 -5.28 -14.22
CA ALA A 60 -3.37 -4.08 -14.14
C ALA A 60 -2.47 -4.02 -15.36
N TRP A 61 -2.23 -2.83 -15.90
CA TRP A 61 -1.31 -2.65 -17.02
C TRP A 61 -0.69 -1.26 -17.05
N ASN A 62 0.66 -1.24 -17.18
CA ASN A 62 1.46 -0.04 -17.25
C ASN A 62 1.26 0.90 -16.04
N VAL A 63 1.16 0.32 -14.85
CA VAL A 63 1.03 1.09 -13.60
C VAL A 63 2.42 1.52 -13.14
N SER A 64 2.63 2.83 -12.99
CA SER A 64 3.91 3.42 -12.60
C SER A 64 3.73 4.48 -11.53
N PHE A 65 4.54 4.42 -10.48
CA PHE A 65 4.58 5.41 -9.41
C PHE A 65 5.85 5.27 -8.56
N ALA A 66 6.13 6.28 -7.74
CA ALA A 66 7.16 6.22 -6.73
C ALA A 66 6.63 6.79 -5.41
N VAL A 67 7.13 6.29 -4.29
CA VAL A 67 6.76 6.71 -2.94
C VAL A 67 8.02 7.00 -2.15
N ALA A 68 8.11 8.18 -1.54
CA ALA A 68 9.22 8.59 -0.69
C ALA A 68 9.06 8.05 0.75
N ALA A 69 10.12 8.12 1.55
CA ALA A 69 10.06 7.78 2.97
C ALA A 69 9.13 8.74 3.71
N GLY A 70 8.14 8.21 4.43
CA GLY A 70 7.11 8.99 5.14
C GLY A 70 6.00 9.52 4.24
N GLU A 71 5.97 9.13 2.98
CA GLU A 71 4.87 9.44 2.06
C GLU A 71 3.86 8.28 2.01
N ALA A 72 2.58 8.62 1.95
CA ALA A 72 1.51 7.69 1.65
C ALA A 72 0.87 8.01 0.29
N LEU A 73 0.84 7.01 -0.58
CA LEU A 73 0.20 7.06 -1.90
C LEU A 73 -1.12 6.31 -1.89
N GLY A 74 -2.20 6.97 -2.28
CA GLY A 74 -3.50 6.36 -2.47
C GLY A 74 -3.66 5.68 -3.84
N ILE A 75 -4.43 4.61 -3.89
CA ILE A 75 -4.92 4.03 -5.14
C ILE A 75 -6.43 3.83 -4.99
N VAL A 76 -7.21 4.59 -5.76
CA VAL A 76 -8.69 4.54 -5.71
C VAL A 76 -9.29 4.04 -7.01
N GLY A 77 -10.54 3.65 -6.96
CA GLY A 77 -11.35 3.22 -8.11
C GLY A 77 -12.42 2.23 -7.67
N GLU A 78 -13.37 1.93 -8.56
CA GLU A 78 -14.42 0.96 -8.30
C GLU A 78 -13.90 -0.44 -8.00
N SER A 79 -14.78 -1.30 -7.45
CA SER A 79 -14.49 -2.73 -7.31
C SER A 79 -14.14 -3.33 -8.67
N GLY A 80 -13.08 -4.13 -8.73
CA GLY A 80 -12.60 -4.73 -9.99
C GLY A 80 -11.74 -3.81 -10.86
N SER A 81 -11.40 -2.56 -10.45
CA SER A 81 -10.52 -1.68 -11.21
C SER A 81 -9.05 -2.13 -11.26
N GLY A 82 -8.64 -3.08 -10.40
CA GLY A 82 -7.30 -3.66 -10.39
C GLY A 82 -6.40 -3.27 -9.21
N LYS A 83 -6.88 -2.42 -8.29
CA LYS A 83 -6.12 -1.90 -7.13
C LYS A 83 -5.47 -3.00 -6.28
N THR A 84 -6.28 -3.92 -5.76
CA THR A 84 -5.82 -5.06 -4.97
C THR A 84 -4.82 -5.93 -5.74
N THR A 85 -4.99 -6.04 -7.08
CA THR A 85 -4.03 -6.79 -7.92
C THR A 85 -2.66 -6.13 -7.94
N VAL A 86 -2.59 -4.79 -8.07
CA VAL A 86 -1.33 -4.05 -7.98
C VAL A 86 -0.67 -4.31 -6.63
N LEU A 87 -1.43 -4.16 -5.55
CA LEU A 87 -0.93 -4.37 -4.19
C LEU A 87 -0.45 -5.81 -3.98
N ARG A 88 -1.20 -6.84 -4.42
CA ARG A 88 -0.81 -8.25 -4.32
C ARG A 88 0.44 -8.59 -5.15
N CYS A 89 0.67 -7.91 -6.28
CA CYS A 89 1.93 -8.03 -7.02
C CYS A 89 3.10 -7.49 -6.19
N LEU A 90 2.96 -6.32 -5.57
CA LEU A 90 3.98 -5.72 -4.72
C LEU A 90 4.24 -6.55 -3.46
N ALA A 91 3.20 -7.12 -2.88
CA ALA A 91 3.27 -8.05 -1.77
C ALA A 91 3.98 -9.37 -2.14
N GLY A 92 4.10 -9.68 -3.44
CA GLY A 92 4.63 -10.96 -3.93
C GLY A 92 3.66 -12.13 -3.76
N ASP A 93 2.37 -11.87 -3.50
CA ASP A 93 1.33 -12.90 -3.42
C ASP A 93 0.93 -13.39 -4.82
N VAL A 94 1.04 -12.50 -5.82
CA VAL A 94 0.76 -12.78 -7.23
C VAL A 94 1.95 -12.34 -8.07
N ALA A 95 2.42 -13.20 -8.96
CA ALA A 95 3.49 -12.84 -9.89
C ALA A 95 3.00 -11.80 -10.90
N ALA A 96 3.76 -10.72 -11.08
CA ALA A 96 3.52 -9.75 -12.15
C ALA A 96 3.74 -10.39 -13.52
N THR A 97 3.03 -9.88 -14.53
CA THR A 97 3.21 -10.30 -15.93
C THR A 97 4.31 -9.47 -16.61
N SER A 98 4.41 -8.18 -16.24
CA SER A 98 5.39 -7.23 -16.79
C SER A 98 5.74 -6.15 -15.79
N GLY A 99 6.73 -5.34 -16.12
CA GLY A 99 7.18 -4.21 -15.32
C GLY A 99 8.15 -4.58 -14.22
N THR A 100 8.54 -3.58 -13.44
CA THR A 100 9.47 -3.72 -12.31
C THR A 100 8.90 -3.03 -11.08
N ALA A 101 9.27 -3.53 -9.91
CA ALA A 101 9.07 -2.87 -8.63
C ALA A 101 10.31 -3.02 -7.78
N SER A 102 10.82 -1.92 -7.27
CA SER A 102 12.06 -1.87 -6.51
C SER A 102 11.88 -1.09 -5.21
N ILE A 103 12.62 -1.50 -4.20
CA ILE A 103 12.71 -0.81 -2.91
C ILE A 103 14.17 -0.47 -2.63
N ARG A 104 14.41 0.65 -1.97
CA ARG A 104 15.75 1.03 -1.52
C ARG A 104 15.98 0.54 -0.12
N VAL A 105 17.04 -0.26 0.07
CA VAL A 105 17.49 -0.80 1.36
C VAL A 105 18.99 -0.53 1.48
N ASP A 106 19.42 0.19 2.50
CA ASP A 106 20.83 0.55 2.71
C ASP A 106 21.49 1.13 1.45
N ASP A 107 20.83 2.12 0.82
CA ASP A 107 21.24 2.78 -0.43
C ASP A 107 21.34 1.86 -1.67
N LYS A 108 20.89 0.62 -1.56
CA LYS A 108 20.82 -0.33 -2.68
C LYS A 108 19.40 -0.50 -3.18
N GLU A 109 19.27 -0.54 -4.49
CA GLU A 109 18.02 -0.91 -5.12
C GLU A 109 17.85 -2.43 -5.13
N VAL A 110 16.72 -2.91 -4.59
CA VAL A 110 16.38 -4.33 -4.49
C VAL A 110 15.03 -4.56 -5.13
N SER A 111 14.95 -5.55 -6.03
CA SER A 111 13.71 -5.89 -6.72
C SER A 111 12.72 -6.60 -5.79
N LEU A 112 11.48 -6.08 -5.72
CA LEU A 112 10.35 -6.75 -5.05
C LEU A 112 9.79 -7.90 -5.90
N LEU A 113 10.01 -7.86 -7.21
CA LEU A 113 9.52 -8.86 -8.17
C LEU A 113 10.62 -9.89 -8.55
N ASP A 114 11.68 -10.02 -7.72
CA ASP A 114 12.75 -11.00 -7.96
C ASP A 114 12.14 -12.40 -8.16
N PRO A 115 12.54 -13.17 -9.17
CA PRO A 115 12.04 -14.53 -9.37
C PRO A 115 12.41 -15.48 -8.22
N ASP A 116 13.46 -15.19 -7.45
CA ASP A 116 13.85 -15.96 -6.27
C ASP A 116 12.86 -15.77 -5.11
N ALA A 117 12.10 -16.81 -4.82
CA ALA A 117 11.11 -16.81 -3.74
C ALA A 117 11.74 -16.59 -2.35
N ALA A 118 12.98 -17.03 -2.12
CA ALA A 118 13.65 -16.85 -0.83
C ALA A 118 14.03 -15.37 -0.61
N LYS A 119 14.50 -14.68 -1.65
CA LYS A 119 14.78 -13.23 -1.58
C LYS A 119 13.50 -12.42 -1.36
N ARG A 120 12.42 -12.71 -2.12
CA ARG A 120 11.12 -12.05 -1.90
C ARG A 120 10.61 -12.25 -0.48
N ARG A 121 10.69 -13.49 0.04
CA ARG A 121 10.27 -13.80 1.42
C ARG A 121 11.08 -13.00 2.44
N ARG A 122 12.39 -12.85 2.24
CA ARG A 122 13.25 -12.06 3.15
C ARG A 122 12.84 -10.60 3.15
N LEU A 123 12.60 -9.98 1.99
CA LEU A 123 12.10 -8.62 1.89
C LEU A 123 10.76 -8.42 2.60
N ARG A 124 9.85 -9.39 2.50
CA ARG A 124 8.56 -9.37 3.22
C ARG A 124 8.72 -9.49 4.73
N ILE A 125 9.75 -10.14 5.22
CA ILE A 125 10.01 -10.25 6.66
C ILE A 125 10.63 -8.96 7.18
N ASP A 126 11.61 -8.40 6.46
CA ASP A 126 12.48 -7.36 6.99
C ASP A 126 12.03 -5.94 6.56
N THR A 127 11.33 -5.79 5.43
CA THR A 127 11.24 -4.48 4.77
C THR A 127 9.82 -4.08 4.35
N VAL A 128 9.02 -5.02 3.85
CA VAL A 128 7.67 -4.76 3.33
C VAL A 128 6.64 -5.55 4.10
N SER A 129 5.64 -4.88 4.65
CA SER A 129 4.52 -5.53 5.33
C SER A 129 3.20 -5.26 4.62
N VAL A 130 2.21 -6.13 4.86
CA VAL A 130 0.87 -6.02 4.27
C VAL A 130 -0.18 -6.07 5.37
N VAL A 131 -1.15 -5.18 5.25
CA VAL A 131 -2.41 -5.18 6.00
C VAL A 131 -3.51 -5.53 5.01
N TYR A 132 -4.06 -6.72 5.11
CA TYR A 132 -5.09 -7.23 4.19
C TYR A 132 -6.48 -6.72 4.57
N GLN A 133 -7.37 -6.70 3.60
CA GLN A 133 -8.77 -6.34 3.75
C GLN A 133 -9.49 -7.25 4.75
N ASP A 134 -9.35 -8.57 4.60
CA ASP A 134 -9.81 -9.53 5.61
C ASP A 134 -8.67 -9.84 6.58
N PRO A 135 -8.80 -9.50 7.88
CA PRO A 135 -7.80 -9.85 8.87
C PRO A 135 -7.46 -11.33 8.93
N ALA A 136 -8.35 -12.24 8.49
CA ALA A 136 -8.08 -13.67 8.44
C ALA A 136 -7.02 -14.06 7.39
N GLU A 137 -6.77 -13.24 6.38
CA GLU A 137 -5.66 -13.45 5.44
C GLU A 137 -4.30 -13.12 6.09
N GLY A 138 -4.27 -12.15 7.00
CA GLY A 138 -3.06 -11.67 7.68
C GLY A 138 -2.79 -12.32 9.03
N LEU A 139 -3.80 -12.88 9.70
CA LEU A 139 -3.74 -13.38 11.07
C LEU A 139 -4.06 -14.87 11.16
N LYS A 140 -3.38 -15.56 12.06
CA LYS A 140 -3.73 -16.92 12.47
C LYS A 140 -4.78 -16.86 13.58
N LEU A 141 -6.05 -17.07 13.25
CA LEU A 141 -7.18 -16.86 14.15
C LEU A 141 -7.14 -17.77 15.40
N ASN A 142 -6.52 -18.94 15.32
CA ASN A 142 -6.34 -19.88 16.41
C ASN A 142 -5.01 -19.69 17.18
N VAL A 143 -4.34 -18.56 16.98
CA VAL A 143 -3.13 -18.15 17.69
C VAL A 143 -3.46 -16.88 18.47
N THR A 144 -2.81 -16.67 19.61
CA THR A 144 -3.01 -15.50 20.45
C THR A 144 -2.58 -14.22 19.74
N ALA A 145 -3.05 -13.05 20.21
CA ALA A 145 -2.65 -11.77 19.65
C ALA A 145 -1.12 -11.58 19.73
N GLY A 146 -0.53 -11.84 20.90
CA GLY A 146 0.93 -11.82 21.07
C GLY A 146 1.67 -12.82 20.19
N GLY A 147 1.11 -14.02 20.01
CA GLY A 147 1.65 -15.07 19.14
C GLY A 147 1.66 -14.68 17.65
N ASN A 148 0.63 -13.97 17.19
CA ASN A 148 0.58 -13.43 15.83
C ASN A 148 1.68 -12.39 15.59
N ILE A 149 1.98 -11.53 16.57
CA ILE A 149 3.08 -10.55 16.48
C ILE A 149 4.45 -11.22 16.60
N ALA A 150 4.56 -12.26 17.41
CA ALA A 150 5.79 -13.03 17.57
C ALA A 150 6.22 -13.78 16.29
N GLU A 151 5.28 -14.11 15.41
CA GLU A 151 5.55 -14.86 14.18
C GLU A 151 6.56 -14.15 13.25
N PRO A 152 6.36 -12.91 12.79
CA PRO A 152 7.32 -12.20 11.96
C PRO A 152 8.66 -11.93 12.68
N LEU A 153 8.65 -11.66 13.99
CA LEU A 153 9.88 -11.49 14.78
C LEU A 153 10.71 -12.78 14.77
N THR A 154 10.06 -13.92 15.01
CA THR A 154 10.71 -15.24 14.98
C THR A 154 11.25 -15.56 13.58
N ALA A 155 10.50 -15.22 12.53
CA ALA A 155 10.94 -15.37 11.14
C ALA A 155 12.17 -14.52 10.81
N ALA A 156 12.25 -13.32 11.40
CA ALA A 156 13.43 -12.42 11.32
C ALA A 156 14.62 -12.87 12.18
N GLY A 157 14.50 -13.99 12.90
CA GLY A 157 15.60 -14.57 13.66
C GLY A 157 15.61 -14.23 15.15
N TRP A 158 14.62 -13.56 15.69
CA TRP A 158 14.51 -13.34 17.13
C TRP A 158 14.33 -14.68 17.86
N ARG A 159 15.04 -14.87 18.97
CA ARG A 159 14.98 -16.15 19.72
C ARG A 159 14.71 -15.95 21.21
N ASN A 160 14.85 -14.73 21.74
CA ASN A 160 14.60 -14.46 23.15
C ASN A 160 13.10 -14.22 23.37
N PHE A 161 12.46 -15.09 24.15
CA PHE A 161 11.03 -14.99 24.46
C PHE A 161 10.66 -13.67 25.13
N GLY A 162 11.47 -13.21 26.10
CA GLY A 162 11.22 -11.96 26.84
C GLY A 162 11.21 -10.73 25.93
N THR A 163 12.18 -10.63 25.02
CA THR A 163 12.25 -9.50 24.06
C THR A 163 11.13 -9.56 23.04
N ILE A 164 10.77 -10.75 22.54
CA ILE A 164 9.63 -10.93 21.64
C ILE A 164 8.32 -10.51 22.31
N ARG A 165 8.10 -10.96 23.56
CA ARG A 165 6.88 -10.62 24.32
C ARG A 165 6.83 -9.13 24.64
N ALA A 166 7.95 -8.51 25.01
CA ALA A 166 8.04 -7.08 25.26
C ALA A 166 7.68 -6.26 23.99
N ARG A 167 8.22 -6.66 22.81
CA ARG A 167 7.90 -6.01 21.54
C ARG A 167 6.43 -6.19 21.17
N ALA A 168 5.86 -7.39 21.37
CA ALA A 168 4.45 -7.63 21.14
C ALA A 168 3.56 -6.77 22.07
N SER A 169 3.92 -6.65 23.35
CA SER A 169 3.21 -5.81 24.31
C SER A 169 3.26 -4.33 23.92
N GLU A 170 4.41 -3.83 23.52
CA GLU A 170 4.58 -2.46 23.01
C GLU A 170 3.66 -2.19 21.82
N LEU A 171 3.67 -3.06 20.80
CA LEU A 171 2.87 -2.89 19.59
C LEU A 171 1.37 -3.00 19.87
N LEU A 172 0.93 -3.93 20.71
CA LEU A 172 -0.47 -4.03 21.11
C LEU A 172 -0.94 -2.78 21.85
N SER A 173 -0.11 -2.25 22.76
CA SER A 173 -0.41 -0.99 23.45
C SER A 173 -0.55 0.17 22.47
N ARG A 174 0.36 0.29 21.51
CA ARG A 174 0.34 1.35 20.48
C ARG A 174 -0.86 1.24 19.53
N THR A 175 -1.30 0.02 19.25
CA THR A 175 -2.51 -0.23 18.44
C THR A 175 -3.78 -0.30 19.27
N GLU A 176 -3.73 0.16 20.54
CA GLU A 176 -4.86 0.23 21.46
C GLU A 176 -5.58 -1.11 21.68
N VAL A 177 -4.85 -2.21 21.61
CA VAL A 177 -5.34 -3.53 22.01
C VAL A 177 -5.01 -3.74 23.49
N PRO A 178 -6.00 -4.00 24.36
CA PRO A 178 -5.77 -4.18 25.79
C PRO A 178 -4.76 -5.29 26.08
N LEU A 179 -3.72 -4.99 26.87
CA LEU A 179 -2.62 -5.92 27.13
C LEU A 179 -3.06 -7.19 27.87
N ASN A 180 -4.12 -7.12 28.67
CA ASN A 180 -4.71 -8.31 29.32
C ASN A 180 -5.34 -9.29 28.32
N ARG A 181 -5.50 -8.88 27.04
CA ARG A 181 -5.97 -9.73 25.96
C ARG A 181 -4.86 -10.26 25.05
N MET A 182 -3.60 -9.98 25.37
CA MET A 182 -2.44 -10.40 24.59
C MET A 182 -2.38 -11.92 24.37
N ASP A 183 -2.84 -12.68 25.38
CA ASP A 183 -2.81 -14.14 25.38
C ASP A 183 -4.16 -14.76 24.93
N ASP A 184 -5.15 -13.93 24.56
CA ASP A 184 -6.43 -14.40 24.00
C ASP A 184 -6.27 -14.78 22.52
N LEU A 185 -7.07 -15.73 22.06
CA LEU A 185 -7.11 -16.15 20.66
C LEU A 185 -7.73 -15.07 19.78
N VAL A 186 -7.10 -14.76 18.64
CA VAL A 186 -7.56 -13.68 17.74
C VAL A 186 -9.00 -13.93 17.23
N ARG A 187 -9.46 -15.17 17.10
CA ARG A 187 -10.85 -15.47 16.73
C ARG A 187 -11.90 -14.86 17.67
N GLU A 188 -11.53 -14.60 18.93
CA GLU A 188 -12.41 -14.05 19.98
C GLU A 188 -12.48 -12.53 19.97
N PHE A 189 -11.75 -11.88 19.04
CA PHE A 189 -11.69 -10.43 18.92
C PHE A 189 -12.77 -9.90 17.98
N SER A 190 -13.23 -8.67 18.23
CA SER A 190 -14.08 -7.93 17.27
C SER A 190 -13.32 -7.66 15.96
N GLY A 191 -14.04 -7.28 14.90
CA GLY A 191 -13.43 -6.91 13.62
C GLY A 191 -12.37 -5.83 13.76
N GLY A 192 -12.69 -4.73 14.45
CA GLY A 192 -11.74 -3.64 14.70
C GLY A 192 -10.53 -4.07 15.55
N MET A 193 -10.72 -4.93 16.55
CA MET A 193 -9.59 -5.46 17.32
C MET A 193 -8.70 -6.37 16.47
N LYS A 194 -9.27 -7.21 15.59
CA LYS A 194 -8.50 -8.01 14.64
C LYS A 194 -7.68 -7.12 13.71
N GLN A 195 -8.28 -6.04 13.21
CA GLN A 195 -7.58 -5.07 12.37
C GLN A 195 -6.39 -4.41 13.11
N ARG A 196 -6.59 -3.99 14.36
CA ARG A 196 -5.52 -3.43 15.21
C ARG A 196 -4.39 -4.43 15.47
N VAL A 197 -4.70 -5.70 15.71
CA VAL A 197 -3.69 -6.78 15.86
C VAL A 197 -2.96 -7.00 14.52
N GLN A 198 -3.65 -6.93 13.38
CA GLN A 198 -3.02 -7.07 12.07
C GLN A 198 -2.04 -5.91 11.80
N ILE A 199 -2.41 -4.67 12.14
CA ILE A 199 -1.52 -3.50 12.06
C ILE A 199 -0.32 -3.69 12.98
N ALA A 200 -0.52 -4.11 14.23
CA ALA A 200 0.57 -4.41 15.16
C ALA A 200 1.53 -5.47 14.59
N LYS A 201 0.98 -6.55 14.01
CA LYS A 201 1.78 -7.59 13.34
C LYS A 201 2.57 -7.04 12.16
N ALA A 202 1.95 -6.19 11.33
CA ALA A 202 2.61 -5.57 10.19
C ALA A 202 3.81 -4.70 10.60
N LEU A 203 3.76 -4.08 11.76
CA LEU A 203 4.82 -3.22 12.30
C LEU A 203 5.89 -3.97 13.13
N ALA A 204 5.77 -5.28 13.31
CA ALA A 204 6.62 -6.06 14.21
C ALA A 204 8.11 -5.86 13.95
N ASN A 205 8.53 -5.95 12.70
CA ASN A 205 9.93 -5.82 12.26
C ASN A 205 10.30 -4.40 11.82
N SER A 206 9.50 -3.38 12.16
CA SER A 206 9.74 -1.97 11.75
C SER A 206 9.94 -1.84 10.23
N PRO A 207 8.95 -2.21 9.41
CA PRO A 207 9.08 -2.20 7.97
C PRO A 207 9.28 -0.78 7.43
N SER A 208 10.01 -0.65 6.32
CA SER A 208 10.15 0.62 5.61
C SER A 208 8.93 0.95 4.73
N VAL A 209 8.20 -0.08 4.29
CA VAL A 209 7.00 0.05 3.44
C VAL A 209 5.87 -0.77 4.02
N VAL A 210 4.67 -0.18 4.10
CA VAL A 210 3.43 -0.91 4.44
C VAL A 210 2.41 -0.75 3.31
N LEU A 211 1.85 -1.88 2.90
CA LEU A 211 0.81 -1.97 1.89
C LEU A 211 -0.52 -2.20 2.59
N PHE A 212 -1.49 -1.30 2.41
CA PHE A 212 -2.83 -1.39 3.00
C PHE A 212 -3.86 -1.72 1.92
N ASP A 213 -4.52 -2.85 2.04
CA ASP A 213 -5.65 -3.23 1.18
C ASP A 213 -6.96 -3.02 1.95
N GLU A 214 -7.68 -1.94 1.64
CA GLU A 214 -8.99 -1.61 2.22
C GLU A 214 -9.02 -1.68 3.77
N PRO A 215 -8.17 -0.93 4.49
CA PRO A 215 -7.89 -1.16 5.92
C PRO A 215 -9.07 -0.96 6.86
N THR A 216 -10.17 -0.39 6.41
CA THR A 216 -11.37 -0.09 7.24
C THR A 216 -12.62 -0.83 6.77
N THR A 217 -12.54 -1.63 5.72
CA THR A 217 -13.69 -2.36 5.19
C THR A 217 -14.28 -3.31 6.23
N GLY A 218 -15.61 -3.26 6.38
CA GLY A 218 -16.33 -4.10 7.35
C GLY A 218 -16.27 -3.61 8.80
N LEU A 219 -15.72 -2.43 9.05
CA LEU A 219 -15.77 -1.75 10.35
C LEU A 219 -16.90 -0.73 10.38
N ASP A 220 -17.49 -0.53 11.56
CA ASP A 220 -18.38 0.61 11.76
C ASP A 220 -17.60 1.94 11.71
N ALA A 221 -18.30 3.05 11.43
CA ALA A 221 -17.67 4.34 11.18
C ALA A 221 -16.79 4.84 12.33
N SER A 222 -17.20 4.61 13.58
CA SER A 222 -16.43 5.04 14.76
C SER A 222 -15.14 4.25 14.91
N VAL A 223 -15.19 2.94 14.71
CA VAL A 223 -14.01 2.07 14.77
C VAL A 223 -13.09 2.35 13.59
N ALA A 224 -13.64 2.58 12.39
CA ALA A 224 -12.89 2.93 11.20
C ALA A 224 -12.06 4.22 11.40
N ALA A 225 -12.70 5.28 11.93
CA ALA A 225 -12.02 6.53 12.23
C ALA A 225 -10.84 6.33 13.20
N GLY A 226 -11.03 5.58 14.28
CA GLY A 226 -9.95 5.28 15.23
C GLY A 226 -8.81 4.44 14.63
N VAL A 227 -9.11 3.54 13.68
CA VAL A 227 -8.08 2.77 12.96
C VAL A 227 -7.30 3.67 12.00
N LEU A 228 -7.95 4.60 11.30
CA LEU A 228 -7.29 5.55 10.40
C LEU A 228 -6.38 6.53 11.14
N ASP A 229 -6.84 7.10 12.27
CA ASP A 229 -6.02 7.95 13.11
C ASP A 229 -4.77 7.22 13.62
N LEU A 230 -4.95 5.97 14.02
CA LEU A 230 -3.85 5.10 14.43
C LEU A 230 -2.85 4.88 13.28
N ILE A 231 -3.32 4.50 12.08
CA ILE A 231 -2.46 4.29 10.91
C ILE A 231 -1.69 5.57 10.62
N ARG A 232 -2.35 6.73 10.54
CA ARG A 232 -1.74 8.02 10.26
C ARG A 232 -0.60 8.32 11.25
N SER A 233 -0.87 8.23 12.55
CA SER A 233 0.12 8.51 13.58
C SER A 233 1.34 7.58 13.49
N LEU A 234 1.14 6.30 13.18
CA LEU A 234 2.22 5.32 13.05
C LEU A 234 3.07 5.55 11.79
N LEU A 235 2.44 5.93 10.67
CA LEU A 235 3.16 6.26 9.43
C LEU A 235 4.04 7.51 9.60
N GLU A 236 3.53 8.56 10.24
CA GLU A 236 4.25 9.80 10.51
C GLU A 236 5.42 9.56 11.48
N GLU A 237 5.16 8.91 12.61
CA GLU A 237 6.18 8.68 13.65
C GLU A 237 7.38 7.86 13.15
N HIS A 238 7.12 6.83 12.34
CA HIS A 238 8.15 5.94 11.83
C HIS A 238 8.66 6.30 10.44
N ARG A 239 8.13 7.35 9.80
CA ARG A 239 8.43 7.74 8.42
C ARG A 239 8.30 6.57 7.44
N ILE A 240 7.28 5.75 7.63
CA ILE A 240 6.98 4.59 6.78
C ILE A 240 6.43 5.08 5.45
N ALA A 241 6.92 4.54 4.33
CA ALA A 241 6.27 4.71 3.05
C ALA A 241 5.03 3.80 2.98
N ALA A 242 3.90 4.31 2.52
CA ALA A 242 2.68 3.53 2.44
C ALA A 242 2.06 3.55 1.04
N VAL A 243 1.47 2.43 0.65
CA VAL A 243 0.52 2.36 -0.47
C VAL A 243 -0.83 1.95 0.11
N VAL A 244 -1.83 2.81 -0.03
CA VAL A 244 -3.17 2.62 0.53
C VAL A 244 -4.16 2.41 -0.61
N VAL A 245 -4.73 1.22 -0.68
CA VAL A 245 -5.81 0.90 -1.62
C VAL A 245 -7.13 1.09 -0.90
N SER A 246 -8.03 1.89 -1.47
CA SER A 246 -9.40 2.01 -0.99
C SER A 246 -10.37 2.38 -2.12
N HIS A 247 -11.65 2.06 -1.93
CA HIS A 247 -12.76 2.60 -2.71
C HIS A 247 -13.42 3.79 -1.99
N ASP A 248 -13.05 4.04 -0.73
CA ASP A 248 -13.54 5.13 0.10
C ASP A 248 -12.57 6.31 0.05
N PHE A 249 -13.05 7.44 -0.47
CA PHE A 249 -12.25 8.67 -0.55
C PHE A 249 -11.92 9.26 0.82
N SER A 250 -12.73 9.04 1.84
CA SER A 250 -12.44 9.52 3.20
C SER A 250 -11.16 8.89 3.77
N VAL A 251 -10.93 7.61 3.47
CA VAL A 251 -9.69 6.89 3.82
C VAL A 251 -8.49 7.52 3.12
N ILE A 252 -8.64 7.82 1.83
CA ILE A 252 -7.57 8.40 1.00
C ILE A 252 -7.25 9.83 1.43
N GLU A 253 -8.26 10.66 1.65
CA GLU A 253 -8.13 12.03 2.15
C GLU A 253 -7.38 12.07 3.48
N MET A 254 -7.70 11.15 4.39
CA MET A 254 -7.12 11.12 5.73
C MET A 254 -5.66 10.62 5.74
N LEU A 255 -5.31 9.70 4.87
CA LEU A 255 -4.03 9.00 4.95
C LEU A 255 -3.02 9.40 3.89
N THR A 256 -3.42 9.99 2.74
CA THR A 256 -2.53 10.09 1.58
C THR A 256 -2.38 11.51 1.05
N GLN A 257 -1.16 11.83 0.58
CA GLN A 257 -0.84 13.13 -0.01
C GLN A 257 -1.06 13.16 -1.52
N ARG A 258 -0.93 11.99 -2.18
CA ARG A 258 -1.14 11.81 -3.63
C ARG A 258 -1.97 10.58 -3.86
N CYS A 259 -2.69 10.56 -4.97
CA CYS A 259 -3.55 9.45 -5.33
C CYS A 259 -3.49 9.11 -6.81
N LEU A 260 -3.60 7.83 -7.12
CA LEU A 260 -3.82 7.28 -8.45
C LEU A 260 -5.27 6.82 -8.55
N VAL A 261 -5.95 7.18 -9.62
CA VAL A 261 -7.28 6.66 -9.93
C VAL A 261 -7.17 5.56 -10.96
N MET A 262 -7.70 4.38 -10.63
CA MET A 262 -7.68 3.22 -11.51
C MET A 262 -9.06 2.89 -12.05
N GLN A 263 -9.14 2.63 -13.37
CA GLN A 263 -10.32 2.14 -14.06
C GLN A 263 -9.92 1.02 -15.02
N HIS A 264 -10.61 -0.12 -14.96
CA HIS A 264 -10.39 -1.26 -15.87
C HIS A 264 -8.93 -1.63 -16.09
N GLY A 265 -8.15 -1.71 -15.00
CA GLY A 265 -6.74 -2.09 -15.02
C GLY A 265 -5.78 -1.00 -15.48
N ARG A 266 -6.19 0.24 -15.64
CA ARG A 266 -5.33 1.38 -16.04
C ARG A 266 -5.40 2.49 -15.00
N VAL A 267 -4.29 3.22 -14.85
CA VAL A 267 -4.30 4.52 -14.19
C VAL A 267 -4.86 5.54 -15.16
N VAL A 268 -5.93 6.21 -14.79
CA VAL A 268 -6.61 7.22 -15.62
C VAL A 268 -6.30 8.64 -15.15
N GLU A 269 -5.96 8.82 -13.89
CA GLU A 269 -5.58 10.10 -13.32
C GLU A 269 -4.59 9.92 -12.17
N SER A 270 -3.69 10.88 -11.98
CA SER A 270 -2.73 10.94 -10.88
C SER A 270 -2.52 12.38 -10.47
N ALA A 271 -2.80 12.72 -9.21
CA ALA A 271 -2.66 14.07 -8.68
C ALA A 271 -2.46 14.08 -7.16
N LEU A 272 -2.31 15.27 -6.58
CA LEU A 272 -2.45 15.47 -5.13
C LEU A 272 -3.87 15.06 -4.71
N THR A 273 -3.99 14.51 -3.52
CA THR A 273 -5.29 14.02 -3.01
C THR A 273 -6.31 15.14 -2.96
N ASP A 274 -5.96 16.31 -2.43
CA ASP A 274 -6.85 17.47 -2.36
C ASP A 274 -7.31 17.93 -3.74
N GLN A 275 -6.38 17.99 -4.73
CA GLN A 275 -6.73 18.33 -6.10
C GLN A 275 -7.71 17.33 -6.72
N LEU A 276 -7.49 16.03 -6.51
CA LEU A 276 -8.38 14.98 -7.00
C LEU A 276 -9.81 15.10 -6.43
N LEU A 277 -9.91 15.53 -5.18
CA LEU A 277 -11.19 15.71 -4.50
C LEU A 277 -11.89 17.02 -4.91
N GLU A 278 -11.14 18.11 -5.11
CA GLU A 278 -11.72 19.43 -5.38
C GLU A 278 -11.93 19.73 -6.87
N ASP A 279 -10.94 19.35 -7.70
CA ASP A 279 -10.93 19.63 -9.15
C ASP A 279 -10.41 18.44 -9.97
N PRO A 280 -11.16 17.31 -9.98
CA PRO A 280 -10.80 16.14 -10.78
C PRO A 280 -10.92 16.44 -12.28
N HIS A 281 -9.89 16.05 -13.04
CA HIS A 281 -9.85 16.33 -14.48
C HIS A 281 -10.48 15.21 -15.31
N HIS A 282 -10.25 13.96 -14.96
CA HIS A 282 -10.77 12.83 -15.74
C HIS A 282 -12.27 12.61 -15.48
N PRO A 283 -13.12 12.40 -16.53
CA PRO A 283 -14.56 12.23 -16.34
C PRO A 283 -14.97 11.08 -15.41
N TYR A 284 -14.18 10.02 -15.37
CA TYR A 284 -14.40 8.91 -14.42
C TYR A 284 -14.16 9.35 -12.98
N THR A 285 -13.07 10.09 -12.72
CA THR A 285 -12.76 10.63 -11.39
C THR A 285 -13.85 11.58 -10.91
N GLN A 286 -14.34 12.46 -11.80
CA GLN A 286 -15.45 13.38 -11.50
C GLN A 286 -16.69 12.62 -11.01
N ARG A 287 -17.05 11.53 -11.70
CA ARG A 287 -18.17 10.68 -11.29
C ARG A 287 -17.93 9.98 -9.96
N LEU A 288 -16.71 9.46 -9.73
CA LEU A 288 -16.35 8.81 -8.47
C LEU A 288 -16.44 9.78 -7.28
N VAL A 289 -15.86 10.98 -7.42
CA VAL A 289 -15.90 12.02 -6.38
C VAL A 289 -17.32 12.50 -6.13
N ALA A 290 -18.11 12.72 -7.19
CA ALA A 290 -19.52 13.10 -7.03
C ALA A 290 -20.33 12.04 -6.30
N ALA A 291 -20.10 10.75 -6.58
CA ALA A 291 -20.79 9.65 -5.91
C ALA A 291 -20.36 9.50 -4.42
N ALA A 292 -19.12 9.83 -4.09
CA ALA A 292 -18.62 9.78 -2.71
C ALA A 292 -19.14 10.94 -1.82
N ARG A 293 -19.60 12.04 -2.45
CA ARG A 293 -20.14 13.22 -1.75
C ARG A 293 -21.67 13.21 -1.63
N ALA A 294 -22.34 12.27 -2.29
CA ALA A 294 -23.79 12.12 -2.28
C ALA A 294 -24.30 11.29 -1.10
#